data_cd5665f0804b88ed4bad9074a9436f67
#
_entry.id   cd5665f0804b88ed4bad9074a9436f67
#
_cell.length_a   1.000
_cell.length_b   1.000
_cell.length_c   1.000
_cell.angle_alpha   90.00
_cell.angle_beta   90.00
_cell.angle_gamma   90.00
#
_symmetry.space_group_name_H-M   'P 1'
#
loop_
_entity.id
_entity.type
_entity.pdbx_description
1 polymer ?
#
loop_
_entity_poly.entity_id
_entity_poly.type
_entity_poly.pdbx_seq_one_letter_code
_entity_poly.pdbx_strand_id
1 'polypeptide(L)'
;LHTRVAAVARTADRIQSVTLAGTDGRRRVAAEAFVDATGDANLAMLAGLECRVGNDHGHLQAISAPIRIGGRDLTVPIDRNAVIAGFETYNKIGKYPSARTVGGIFTVVPRTGEMWWMMYDHAMLDLSSESYTKAEQAARGAAHDYVNVLRRHVPGFEQAYLASTGPQIGVRESRHPPARYD
;
A
#
# COMPACT_ATOMS: atom_id res chain seq x y z
N LEU A 1 -20.95 1.90 1.21
CA LEU A 1 -19.70 2.61 1.48
C LEU A 1 -19.51 2.76 2.98
N HIS A 2 -18.26 2.92 3.42
CA HIS A 2 -17.91 3.07 4.84
C HIS A 2 -18.40 1.94 5.74
N THR A 3 -18.50 0.74 5.19
CA THR A 3 -18.99 -0.45 5.90
C THR A 3 -18.06 -1.61 5.66
N ARG A 4 -17.80 -2.42 6.66
CA ARG A 4 -16.96 -3.62 6.59
C ARG A 4 -17.68 -4.84 7.15
N VAL A 5 -17.32 -6.02 6.68
CA VAL A 5 -17.76 -7.26 7.28
C VAL A 5 -17.06 -7.44 8.63
N ALA A 6 -17.82 -7.65 9.70
CA ALA A 6 -17.30 -7.79 11.06
C ALA A 6 -17.46 -9.20 11.61
N ALA A 7 -18.44 -9.97 11.12
CA ALA A 7 -18.66 -11.36 11.51
C ALA A 7 -19.44 -12.11 10.42
N VAL A 8 -19.33 -13.42 10.45
CA VAL A 8 -20.04 -14.35 9.56
C VAL A 8 -20.78 -15.38 10.40
N ALA A 9 -22.04 -15.62 10.10
CA ALA A 9 -22.78 -16.77 10.60
C ALA A 9 -22.89 -17.82 9.48
N ARG A 10 -22.39 -19.02 9.72
CA ARG A 10 -22.45 -20.14 8.78
C ARG A 10 -22.92 -21.44 9.43
N THR A 11 -23.48 -22.32 8.64
CA THR A 11 -23.52 -23.77 8.88
C THR A 11 -22.31 -24.41 8.19
N ALA A 12 -22.14 -25.74 8.25
CA ALA A 12 -20.96 -26.41 7.72
C ALA A 12 -20.56 -25.92 6.32
N ASP A 13 -21.50 -25.82 5.42
CA ASP A 13 -21.22 -25.60 3.99
C ASP A 13 -21.75 -24.28 3.43
N ARG A 14 -22.40 -23.45 4.27
CA ARG A 14 -23.07 -22.27 3.75
C ARG A 14 -22.99 -21.07 4.71
N ILE A 15 -22.63 -19.91 4.15
CA ILE A 15 -22.82 -18.63 4.84
C ILE A 15 -24.30 -18.29 4.85
N GLN A 16 -24.86 -18.11 6.05
CA GLN A 16 -26.26 -17.74 6.24
C GLN A 16 -26.47 -16.23 6.30
N SER A 17 -25.50 -15.54 6.93
CA SER A 17 -25.55 -14.09 7.05
C SER A 17 -24.18 -13.51 7.39
N VAL A 18 -24.04 -12.24 7.12
CA VAL A 18 -22.88 -11.43 7.52
C VAL A 18 -23.33 -10.32 8.46
N THR A 19 -22.50 -9.98 9.43
CA THR A 19 -22.67 -8.78 10.24
C THR A 19 -21.79 -7.69 9.64
N LEU A 20 -22.42 -6.60 9.25
CA LEU A 20 -21.75 -5.41 8.75
C LEU A 20 -21.59 -4.41 9.90
N ALA A 21 -20.41 -3.77 9.96
CA ALA A 21 -20.13 -2.65 10.87
C ALA A 21 -19.93 -1.38 10.06
N GLY A 22 -20.72 -0.36 10.33
CA GLY A 22 -20.64 0.97 9.78
C GLY A 22 -20.55 2.03 10.87
N THR A 23 -20.51 3.29 10.50
CA THR A 23 -20.51 4.42 11.45
C THR A 23 -21.83 4.54 12.21
N ASP A 24 -22.91 4.02 11.65
CA ASP A 24 -24.27 3.97 12.20
C ASP A 24 -24.55 2.72 13.05
N GLY A 25 -23.53 1.89 13.31
CA GLY A 25 -23.65 0.70 14.12
C GLY A 25 -23.47 -0.60 13.35
N ARG A 26 -24.11 -1.66 13.84
CA ARG A 26 -24.02 -3.00 13.24
C ARG A 26 -25.36 -3.44 12.69
N ARG A 27 -25.35 -4.08 11.53
CA ARG A 27 -26.53 -4.70 10.94
C ARG A 27 -26.21 -6.08 10.38
N ARG A 28 -27.18 -6.98 10.44
CA ARG A 28 -27.10 -8.31 9.86
C ARG A 28 -27.75 -8.35 8.50
N VAL A 29 -27.09 -8.99 7.56
CA VAL A 29 -27.58 -9.17 6.17
C VAL A 29 -27.54 -10.66 5.85
N ALA A 30 -28.68 -11.21 5.37
CA ALA A 30 -28.79 -12.54 4.82
C ALA A 30 -28.91 -12.44 3.31
N ALA A 31 -28.37 -13.43 2.59
CA ALA A 31 -28.47 -13.55 1.14
C ALA A 31 -28.39 -15.01 0.73
N GLU A 32 -28.79 -15.31 -0.50
CA GLU A 32 -28.70 -16.66 -1.05
C GLU A 32 -27.26 -17.05 -1.41
N ALA A 33 -26.45 -16.06 -1.80
CA ALA A 33 -25.04 -16.23 -2.13
C ALA A 33 -24.21 -15.04 -1.67
N PHE A 34 -22.93 -15.26 -1.41
CA PHE A 34 -21.96 -14.26 -1.01
C PHE A 34 -20.74 -14.35 -1.90
N VAL A 35 -20.23 -13.20 -2.33
CA VAL A 35 -19.00 -13.08 -3.11
C VAL A 35 -17.99 -12.29 -2.27
N ASP A 36 -16.82 -12.88 -2.03
CA ASP A 36 -15.72 -12.17 -1.36
C ASP A 36 -14.94 -11.34 -2.39
N ALA A 37 -15.18 -10.05 -2.40
CA ALA A 37 -14.46 -9.06 -3.20
C ALA A 37 -13.70 -8.07 -2.30
N THR A 38 -13.28 -8.51 -1.10
CA THR A 38 -12.62 -7.64 -0.10
C THR A 38 -11.15 -7.34 -0.42
N GLY A 39 -10.57 -8.02 -1.39
CA GLY A 39 -9.16 -7.88 -1.77
C GLY A 39 -8.20 -8.72 -0.91
N ASP A 40 -8.53 -8.88 0.37
CA ASP A 40 -7.70 -9.59 1.36
C ASP A 40 -8.36 -10.87 1.89
N ALA A 41 -9.33 -11.43 1.18
CA ALA A 41 -10.13 -12.61 1.58
C ALA A 41 -10.72 -12.48 3.01
N ASN A 42 -11.19 -11.29 3.37
CA ASN A 42 -11.69 -11.02 4.72
C ASN A 42 -12.97 -11.81 5.02
N LEU A 43 -13.87 -11.96 4.06
CA LEU A 43 -15.07 -12.75 4.20
C LEU A 43 -14.72 -14.23 4.38
N ALA A 44 -13.81 -14.76 3.56
CA ALA A 44 -13.35 -16.14 3.63
C ALA A 44 -12.71 -16.44 5.00
N MET A 45 -11.83 -15.57 5.47
CA MET A 45 -11.19 -15.68 6.79
C MET A 45 -12.23 -15.66 7.93
N LEU A 46 -13.17 -14.72 7.90
CA LEU A 46 -14.24 -14.63 8.91
C LEU A 46 -15.23 -15.81 8.84
N ALA A 47 -15.38 -16.43 7.68
CA ALA A 47 -16.11 -17.67 7.52
C ALA A 47 -15.33 -18.92 7.99
N GLY A 48 -14.08 -18.77 8.44
CA GLY A 48 -13.23 -19.87 8.89
C GLY A 48 -12.77 -20.78 7.75
N LEU A 49 -12.67 -20.24 6.53
CA LEU A 49 -12.05 -20.96 5.42
C LEU A 49 -10.53 -20.86 5.54
N GLU A 50 -9.86 -21.90 5.07
CA GLU A 50 -8.39 -21.87 4.98
C GLU A 50 -7.96 -20.77 4.01
N CYS A 51 -7.01 -19.94 4.45
CA CYS A 51 -6.39 -18.91 3.64
C CYS A 51 -4.87 -19.03 3.77
N ARG A 52 -4.19 -18.94 2.66
CA ARG A 52 -2.73 -18.75 2.64
C ARG A 52 -2.42 -17.27 2.89
N VAL A 53 -1.26 -17.01 3.48
CA VAL A 53 -0.73 -15.65 3.70
C VAL A 53 0.67 -15.61 3.12
N GLY A 54 0.92 -14.63 2.27
CA GLY A 54 2.23 -14.49 1.63
C GLY A 54 2.51 -15.55 0.55
N ASN A 55 3.78 -15.65 0.21
CA ASN A 55 4.29 -16.64 -0.73
C ASN A 55 4.35 -18.06 -0.09
N ASP A 56 4.92 -19.04 -0.80
CA ASP A 56 5.05 -20.43 -0.32
C ASP A 56 5.88 -20.55 0.99
N HIS A 57 6.61 -19.50 1.37
CA HIS A 57 7.36 -19.41 2.63
C HIS A 57 6.63 -18.56 3.69
N GLY A 58 5.42 -18.12 3.44
CA GLY A 58 4.65 -17.25 4.34
C GLY A 58 5.11 -15.79 4.36
N HIS A 59 5.98 -15.38 3.45
CA HIS A 59 6.46 -14.00 3.40
C HIS A 59 5.52 -13.12 2.59
N LEU A 60 5.07 -12.02 3.19
CA LEU A 60 4.34 -10.98 2.50
C LEU A 60 5.25 -10.28 1.49
N GLN A 61 4.68 -9.88 0.36
CA GLN A 61 5.38 -8.98 -0.55
C GLN A 61 5.56 -7.62 0.12
N ALA A 62 6.70 -6.97 -0.11
CA ALA A 62 6.94 -5.63 0.40
C ALA A 62 5.79 -4.68 0.03
N ILE A 63 5.35 -3.91 1.01
CA ILE A 63 4.29 -2.92 0.81
C ILE A 63 4.75 -1.81 -0.12
N SER A 64 3.81 -1.18 -0.79
CA SER A 64 4.05 0.02 -1.60
C SER A 64 3.28 1.20 -1.03
N ALA A 65 3.91 2.38 -1.07
CA ALA A 65 3.28 3.62 -0.66
C ALA A 65 3.52 4.68 -1.76
N PRO A 66 2.58 4.85 -2.69
CA PRO A 66 2.70 5.87 -3.71
C PRO A 66 2.58 7.26 -3.09
N ILE A 67 3.41 8.18 -3.57
CA ILE A 67 3.35 9.59 -3.20
C ILE A 67 3.16 10.46 -4.43
N ARG A 68 2.67 11.66 -4.22
CA ARG A 68 2.45 12.66 -5.23
C ARG A 68 3.30 13.88 -4.93
N ILE A 69 4.08 14.30 -5.92
CA ILE A 69 5.07 15.37 -5.77
C ILE A 69 4.72 16.46 -6.76
N GLY A 70 4.60 17.68 -6.24
CA GLY A 70 4.43 18.90 -7.02
C GLY A 70 5.66 19.80 -6.96
N GLY A 71 5.62 20.92 -7.70
CA GLY A 71 6.62 21.99 -7.61
C GLY A 71 7.96 21.70 -8.29
N ARG A 72 8.03 20.65 -9.13
CA ARG A 72 9.22 20.44 -9.95
C ARG A 72 9.26 21.40 -11.15
N ASP A 73 10.44 21.75 -11.64
CA ASP A 73 10.61 22.48 -12.90
C ASP A 73 10.32 21.54 -14.08
N LEU A 74 9.27 21.84 -14.85
CA LEU A 74 8.83 21.01 -15.96
C LEU A 74 9.73 21.15 -17.20
N THR A 75 10.59 22.16 -17.25
CA THR A 75 11.56 22.35 -18.33
C THR A 75 12.80 21.48 -18.18
N VAL A 76 13.03 20.95 -16.96
CA VAL A 76 14.15 20.07 -16.65
C VAL A 76 13.69 18.61 -16.73
N PRO A 77 14.27 17.78 -17.61
CA PRO A 77 14.01 16.34 -17.66
C PRO A 77 14.36 15.67 -16.32
N ILE A 78 13.59 14.65 -15.95
CA ILE A 78 13.88 13.88 -14.72
C ILE A 78 15.15 13.04 -14.97
N ASP A 79 16.24 13.38 -14.30
CA ASP A 79 17.47 12.60 -14.32
C ASP A 79 17.38 11.43 -13.34
N ARG A 80 17.12 10.23 -13.87
CA ARG A 80 17.04 9.00 -13.09
C ARG A 80 18.36 8.66 -12.40
N ASN A 81 19.51 8.98 -12.99
CA ASN A 81 20.80 8.69 -12.39
C ASN A 81 21.03 9.58 -11.15
N ALA A 82 20.61 10.85 -11.22
CA ALA A 82 20.65 11.74 -10.06
C ALA A 82 19.73 11.23 -8.93
N VAL A 83 18.53 10.71 -9.27
CA VAL A 83 17.65 10.07 -8.29
C VAL A 83 18.37 8.89 -7.62
N ILE A 84 18.93 7.98 -8.39
CA ILE A 84 19.65 6.79 -7.88
C ILE A 84 20.80 7.22 -6.95
N ALA A 85 21.67 8.12 -7.39
CA ALA A 85 22.81 8.59 -6.61
C ALA A 85 22.39 9.30 -5.30
N GLY A 86 21.31 10.09 -5.34
CA GLY A 86 20.73 10.71 -4.16
C GLY A 86 20.27 9.68 -3.14
N PHE A 87 19.60 8.61 -3.58
CA PHE A 87 19.16 7.52 -2.69
C PHE A 87 20.28 6.61 -2.21
N GLU A 88 21.31 6.37 -3.00
CA GLU A 88 22.52 5.68 -2.54
C GLU A 88 23.17 6.42 -1.36
N THR A 89 23.18 7.75 -1.43
CA THR A 89 23.68 8.58 -0.34
C THR A 89 22.75 8.55 0.87
N TYR A 90 21.46 8.73 0.66
CA TYR A 90 20.45 8.71 1.72
C TYR A 90 20.40 7.37 2.44
N ASN A 91 20.44 6.25 1.74
CA ASN A 91 20.34 4.91 2.31
C ASN A 91 21.44 4.57 3.31
N LYS A 92 22.56 5.30 3.31
CA LYS A 92 23.65 5.10 4.29
C LYS A 92 23.31 5.63 5.68
N ILE A 93 22.46 6.66 5.76
CA ILE A 93 22.20 7.39 7.00
C ILE A 93 20.71 7.67 7.25
N GLY A 94 19.87 7.45 6.25
CA GLY A 94 18.45 7.77 6.31
C GLY A 94 17.67 6.79 7.19
N LYS A 95 16.64 7.31 7.84
CA LYS A 95 15.76 6.53 8.73
C LYS A 95 14.91 5.50 7.97
N TYR A 96 14.60 5.77 6.70
CA TYR A 96 13.70 4.97 5.88
C TYR A 96 14.41 4.54 4.58
N PRO A 97 15.42 3.68 4.64
CA PRO A 97 16.17 3.28 3.45
C PRO A 97 15.25 2.62 2.43
N SER A 98 15.45 2.93 1.16
CA SER A 98 14.71 2.30 0.07
C SER A 98 15.48 1.11 -0.48
N ALA A 99 14.79 -0.01 -0.66
CA ALA A 99 15.33 -1.18 -1.34
C ALA A 99 15.33 -1.03 -2.88
N ARG A 100 14.69 0.01 -3.42
CA ARG A 100 14.60 0.23 -4.87
C ARG A 100 15.83 0.95 -5.41
N THR A 101 16.83 0.19 -5.79
CA THR A 101 18.10 0.70 -6.32
C THR A 101 17.99 1.35 -7.72
N VAL A 102 16.85 1.19 -8.39
CA VAL A 102 16.61 1.71 -9.75
C VAL A 102 15.86 3.06 -9.78
N GLY A 103 15.69 3.73 -8.65
CA GLY A 103 15.00 5.03 -8.57
C GLY A 103 13.48 4.94 -8.54
N GLY A 104 12.92 3.74 -8.27
CA GLY A 104 11.48 3.53 -8.18
C GLY A 104 10.76 3.60 -9.53
N ILE A 105 9.43 3.58 -9.48
CA ILE A 105 8.54 3.72 -10.63
C ILE A 105 7.82 5.05 -10.49
N PHE A 106 7.86 5.87 -11.54
CA PHE A 106 7.13 7.12 -11.55
C PHE A 106 6.41 7.35 -12.88
N THR A 107 5.35 8.14 -12.81
CA THR A 107 4.67 8.73 -13.97
C THR A 107 4.38 10.19 -13.71
N VAL A 108 4.40 10.98 -14.77
CA VAL A 108 4.05 12.40 -14.71
C VAL A 108 2.60 12.57 -15.14
N VAL A 109 1.82 13.31 -14.35
CA VAL A 109 0.46 13.68 -14.70
C VAL A 109 0.51 14.79 -15.75
N PRO A 110 0.10 14.56 -17.00
CA PRO A 110 0.37 15.50 -18.11
C PRO A 110 -0.22 16.88 -17.89
N ARG A 111 -1.38 16.95 -17.22
CA ARG A 111 -2.12 18.19 -17.03
C ARG A 111 -1.56 19.10 -15.94
N THR A 112 -1.00 18.53 -14.88
CA THR A 112 -0.51 19.27 -13.71
C THR A 112 1.01 19.27 -13.58
N GLY A 113 1.70 18.40 -14.33
CA GLY A 113 3.12 18.19 -14.20
C GLY A 113 3.57 17.51 -12.90
N GLU A 114 2.63 17.18 -12.03
CA GLU A 114 2.93 16.45 -10.79
C GLU A 114 3.44 15.06 -11.11
N MET A 115 4.33 14.56 -10.26
CA MET A 115 4.87 13.22 -10.38
C MET A 115 4.22 12.29 -9.36
N TRP A 116 3.64 11.19 -9.84
CA TRP A 116 3.31 10.05 -9.02
C TRP A 116 4.52 9.13 -8.95
N TRP A 117 4.89 8.74 -7.72
CA TRP A 117 6.11 8.00 -7.51
C TRP A 117 5.96 6.89 -6.48
N MET A 118 6.40 5.68 -6.83
CA MET A 118 6.51 4.52 -5.96
C MET A 118 7.98 4.20 -5.77
N MET A 119 8.53 4.61 -4.66
CA MET A 119 9.92 4.40 -4.29
C MET A 119 10.06 3.63 -2.98
N TYR A 120 9.10 3.80 -2.06
CA TYR A 120 9.14 3.17 -0.75
C TYR A 120 8.66 1.74 -0.81
N ASP A 121 9.47 0.85 -0.27
CA ASP A 121 9.14 -0.55 0.02
C ASP A 121 9.45 -0.82 1.49
N HIS A 122 8.56 -1.55 2.14
CA HIS A 122 8.72 -1.95 3.54
C HIS A 122 8.26 -3.40 3.72
N ALA A 123 9.05 -4.20 4.39
CA ALA A 123 8.65 -5.55 4.73
C ALA A 123 7.69 -5.52 5.93
N MET A 124 6.51 -6.11 5.78
CA MET A 124 5.61 -6.39 6.91
C MET A 124 5.83 -7.82 7.40
N LEU A 125 5.78 -7.99 8.72
CA LEU A 125 5.94 -9.31 9.35
C LEU A 125 4.63 -10.10 9.35
N ASP A 126 3.51 -9.40 9.52
CA ASP A 126 2.17 -10.00 9.62
C ASP A 126 1.08 -9.01 9.21
N LEU A 127 -0.17 -9.47 9.27
CA LEU A 127 -1.37 -8.68 8.94
C LEU A 127 -2.09 -8.12 10.17
N SER A 128 -1.37 -7.90 11.27
CA SER A 128 -1.95 -7.29 12.47
C SER A 128 -2.19 -5.79 12.27
N SER A 129 -3.15 -5.23 13.00
CA SER A 129 -3.41 -3.79 12.99
C SER A 129 -2.19 -2.98 13.44
N GLU A 130 -1.34 -3.56 14.29
CA GLU A 130 -0.10 -2.92 14.73
C GLU A 130 0.92 -2.85 13.59
N SER A 131 1.12 -3.95 12.84
CA SER A 131 2.00 -3.98 11.67
C SER A 131 1.54 -3.00 10.59
N TYR A 132 0.24 -2.94 10.30
CA TYR A 132 -0.33 -1.92 9.39
C TYR A 132 -0.05 -0.51 9.88
N THR A 133 -0.28 -0.22 11.17
CA THR A 133 -0.05 1.12 11.75
C THR A 133 1.41 1.54 11.64
N LYS A 134 2.34 0.65 11.98
CA LYS A 134 3.78 0.92 11.87
C LYS A 134 4.19 1.17 10.42
N ALA A 135 3.68 0.36 9.49
CA ALA A 135 3.97 0.52 8.07
C ALA A 135 3.43 1.83 7.49
N GLU A 136 2.20 2.24 7.87
CA GLU A 136 1.61 3.53 7.49
C GLU A 136 2.44 4.71 8.02
N GLN A 137 2.85 4.66 9.28
CA GLN A 137 3.68 5.71 9.89
C GLN A 137 5.05 5.82 9.20
N ALA A 138 5.69 4.67 8.95
CA ALA A 138 6.98 4.63 8.27
C ALA A 138 6.88 5.14 6.83
N ALA A 139 5.85 4.74 6.08
CA ALA A 139 5.62 5.18 4.71
C ALA A 139 5.43 6.70 4.61
N ARG A 140 4.68 7.31 5.56
CA ARG A 140 4.47 8.75 5.58
C ARG A 140 5.75 9.51 5.98
N GLY A 141 6.53 8.99 6.93
CA GLY A 141 7.84 9.52 7.27
C GLY A 141 8.80 9.46 6.08
N ALA A 142 8.85 8.31 5.40
CA ALA A 142 9.64 8.14 4.19
C ALA A 142 9.27 9.13 3.08
N ALA A 143 7.97 9.41 2.91
CA ALA A 143 7.49 10.34 1.89
C ALA A 143 8.11 11.75 2.05
N HIS A 144 8.20 12.24 3.27
CA HIS A 144 8.85 13.55 3.55
C HIS A 144 10.35 13.50 3.29
N ASP A 145 11.03 12.46 3.78
CA ASP A 145 12.47 12.32 3.59
C ASP A 145 12.82 12.20 2.11
N TYR A 146 12.05 11.44 1.36
CA TYR A 146 12.30 11.19 -0.06
C TYR A 146 12.12 12.44 -0.91
N VAL A 147 11.14 13.29 -0.62
CA VAL A 147 11.02 14.59 -1.27
C VAL A 147 12.23 15.48 -0.96
N ASN A 148 12.74 15.43 0.27
CA ASN A 148 13.94 16.17 0.64
C ASN A 148 15.21 15.63 -0.08
N VAL A 149 15.29 14.33 -0.32
CA VAL A 149 16.37 13.74 -1.16
C VAL A 149 16.31 14.31 -2.57
N LEU A 150 15.12 14.31 -3.19
CA LEU A 150 14.94 14.86 -4.53
C LEU A 150 15.34 16.34 -4.58
N ARG A 151 14.87 17.14 -3.64
CA ARG A 151 15.19 18.57 -3.57
C ARG A 151 16.69 18.87 -3.50
N ARG A 152 17.44 18.01 -2.82
CA ARG A 152 18.88 18.20 -2.59
C ARG A 152 19.76 17.66 -3.71
N HIS A 153 19.30 16.63 -4.39
CA HIS A 153 20.17 15.84 -5.28
C HIS A 153 19.71 15.78 -6.72
N VAL A 154 18.47 16.16 -7.03
CA VAL A 154 17.94 15.99 -8.39
C VAL A 154 17.61 17.35 -9.00
N PRO A 155 18.29 17.74 -10.10
CA PRO A 155 18.01 18.99 -10.82
C PRO A 155 16.53 19.10 -11.21
N GLY A 156 15.98 20.30 -11.04
CA GLY A 156 14.57 20.58 -11.29
C GLY A 156 13.60 20.22 -10.14
N PHE A 157 14.12 19.70 -9.03
CA PHE A 157 13.30 19.39 -7.84
C PHE A 157 13.57 20.34 -6.65
N GLU A 158 14.29 21.39 -6.81
CA GLU A 158 14.70 22.32 -5.71
C GLU A 158 13.49 22.89 -4.97
N GLN A 159 12.38 23.12 -5.69
CA GLN A 159 11.13 23.65 -5.16
C GLN A 159 10.06 22.55 -4.97
N ALA A 160 10.43 21.29 -5.13
CA ALA A 160 9.47 20.20 -5.01
C ALA A 160 8.88 20.09 -3.60
N TYR A 161 7.63 19.70 -3.52
CA TYR A 161 6.93 19.46 -2.27
C TYR A 161 6.08 18.19 -2.34
N LEU A 162 5.83 17.61 -1.18
CA LEU A 162 4.92 16.49 -1.04
C LEU A 162 3.47 17.01 -1.20
N ALA A 163 2.86 16.73 -2.35
CA ALA A 163 1.49 17.14 -2.61
C ALA A 163 0.48 16.25 -1.88
N SER A 164 0.71 14.93 -1.88
CA SER A 164 -0.08 13.98 -1.09
C SER A 164 0.63 12.64 -0.95
N THR A 165 0.23 11.87 0.04
CA THR A 165 0.46 10.43 0.12
C THR A 165 -0.79 9.69 -0.35
N GLY A 166 -0.69 8.42 -0.70
CA GLY A 166 -1.86 7.58 -0.89
C GLY A 166 -2.75 7.53 0.36
N PRO A 167 -4.04 7.22 0.23
CA PRO A 167 -4.96 7.14 1.37
C PRO A 167 -4.54 6.05 2.36
N GLN A 168 -3.93 5.00 1.87
CA GLN A 168 -3.38 3.88 2.63
C GLN A 168 -2.23 3.23 1.86
N ILE A 169 -1.43 2.43 2.56
CA ILE A 169 -0.41 1.58 1.95
C ILE A 169 -1.05 0.47 1.12
N GLY A 170 -0.34 0.01 0.08
CA GLY A 170 -0.71 -1.18 -0.68
C GLY A 170 -0.03 -2.41 -0.09
N VAL A 171 -0.79 -3.29 0.54
CA VAL A 171 -0.33 -4.60 1.00
C VAL A 171 -0.68 -5.63 -0.08
N ARG A 172 0.25 -6.51 -0.41
CA ARG A 172 0.11 -7.50 -1.46
C ARG A 172 0.41 -8.89 -0.91
N GLU A 173 -0.19 -9.90 -1.53
CA GLU A 173 -0.12 -11.28 -1.04
C GLU A 173 -0.57 -11.43 0.41
N SER A 174 -1.60 -10.65 0.80
CA SER A 174 -2.12 -10.66 2.16
C SER A 174 -2.75 -12.01 2.48
N ARG A 175 -4.00 -12.23 2.13
CA ARG A 175 -4.68 -13.53 2.23
C ARG A 175 -5.27 -13.91 0.90
N HIS A 176 -5.17 -15.18 0.58
CA HIS A 176 -5.84 -15.76 -0.59
C HIS A 176 -6.32 -17.19 -0.26
N PRO A 177 -7.51 -17.57 -0.70
CA PRO A 177 -7.96 -18.95 -0.55
C PRO A 177 -7.13 -19.86 -1.47
N PRO A 178 -6.92 -21.14 -1.11
CA PRO A 178 -6.14 -22.09 -1.92
C PRO A 178 -6.87 -22.56 -3.18
N ALA A 179 -8.10 -22.08 -3.42
CA ALA A 179 -8.90 -22.46 -4.58
C ALA A 179 -8.21 -22.06 -5.90
N ARG A 180 -8.19 -22.98 -6.84
CA ARG A 180 -7.80 -22.75 -8.23
C ARG A 180 -9.05 -22.74 -9.09
N TYR A 181 -9.05 -21.93 -10.13
CA TYR A 181 -9.97 -22.10 -11.25
C TYR A 181 -9.37 -23.22 -12.13
N ASP A 182 -10.13 -24.28 -12.33
CA ASP A 182 -9.84 -25.33 -13.30
C ASP A 182 -10.46 -24.97 -14.64
#